data_103a63f5250e730f8049a116269e8cf5
#
_entry.id   103a63f5250e730f8049a116269e8cf5
#
_cell.length_a   1.000
_cell.length_b   1.000
_cell.length_c   1.000
_cell.angle_alpha   90.00
_cell.angle_beta   90.00
_cell.angle_gamma   90.00
#
_symmetry.space_group_name_H-M   'P 1'
#
loop_
_entity.id
_entity.type
_entity.pdbx_description
1 polymer ?
#
loop_
_entity_poly.entity_id
_entity_poly.type
_entity_poly.pdbx_seq_one_letter_code
_entity_poly.pdbx_strand_id
1 'polypeptide(L)' 'MEIIKRVTDSRKRTWECFADHCYYDMYCVRVEGDRDFNSQISFHFCTVNEAFDFMNLIKESH' A
#
# COMPACT_ATOMS: atom_id res chain seq x y z
N MET A 1 6.61 -10.67 7.03
CA MET A 1 6.29 -9.38 6.38
C MET A 1 5.94 -8.36 7.43
N GLU A 2 6.57 -7.22 7.42
CA GLU A 2 6.35 -6.19 8.41
C GLU A 2 5.54 -5.04 7.81
N ILE A 3 4.41 -4.74 8.44
CA ILE A 3 3.56 -3.63 8.00
C ILE A 3 4.12 -2.33 8.60
N ILE A 4 4.43 -1.37 7.76
CA ILE A 4 5.00 -0.10 8.18
C ILE A 4 3.91 0.93 8.49
N LYS A 5 2.84 0.94 7.69
CA LYS A 5 1.78 1.93 7.82
C LYS A 5 0.48 1.39 7.23
N ARG A 6 -0.65 1.79 7.83
CA ARG A 6 -1.98 1.52 7.29
C ARG A 6 -2.78 2.81 7.22
N VAL A 7 -3.58 2.96 6.18
CA VAL A 7 -4.53 4.08 6.05
C VAL A 7 -5.86 3.53 5.54
N THR A 8 -6.94 4.22 5.87
CA THR A 8 -8.28 3.88 5.40
C THR A 8 -8.77 4.96 4.45
N ASP A 9 -9.24 4.57 3.28
CA ASP A 9 -9.74 5.51 2.28
C ASP A 9 -11.22 5.87 2.54
N SER A 10 -11.79 6.72 1.68
CA SER A 10 -13.17 7.16 1.81
C SER A 10 -14.20 6.04 1.61
N ARG A 11 -13.79 4.95 0.96
CA ARG A 11 -14.64 3.77 0.75
C ARG A 11 -14.46 2.72 1.86
N LYS A 12 -13.77 3.09 2.94
CA LYS A 12 -13.51 2.22 4.09
C LYS A 12 -12.62 1.01 3.75
N ARG A 13 -11.86 1.11 2.67
CA ARG A 13 -10.85 0.09 2.37
C ARG A 13 -9.57 0.44 3.11
N THR A 14 -8.94 -0.56 3.69
CA THR A 14 -7.67 -0.37 4.38
C THR A 14 -6.53 -0.67 3.43
N TRP A 15 -5.63 0.29 3.30
CA TRP A 15 -4.40 0.14 2.52
C TRP A 15 -3.23 -0.05 3.46
N GLU A 16 -2.33 -0.93 3.11
CA GLU A 16 -1.15 -1.20 3.92
C GLU A 16 0.13 -1.05 3.11
N CYS A 17 1.15 -0.54 3.77
CA CYS A 17 2.49 -0.40 3.21
C CYS A 17 3.43 -1.35 3.95
N PHE A 18 4.22 -2.10 3.23
CA PHE A 18 5.19 -3.01 3.82
C PHE A 18 6.47 -3.03 2.98
N ALA A 19 7.57 -3.39 3.64
CA ALA A 19 8.85 -3.56 2.95
C ALA A 19 8.89 -4.95 2.32
N ASP A 20 9.09 -5.01 1.02
CA ASP A 20 9.18 -6.27 0.29
C ASP A 20 10.66 -6.56 -0.01
N HIS A 21 11.28 -7.30 0.89
CA HIS A 21 12.71 -7.65 0.73
C HIS A 21 12.95 -8.75 -0.31
N CYS A 22 11.89 -9.37 -0.77
CA CYS A 22 11.99 -10.42 -1.78
C CYS A 22 12.15 -9.86 -3.19
N TYR A 23 11.91 -8.55 -3.36
CA TYR A 23 11.88 -7.94 -4.68
C TYR A 23 12.56 -6.58 -4.66
N TYR A 24 13.89 -6.57 -4.76
CA TYR A 24 14.71 -5.36 -4.90
C TYR A 24 14.56 -4.34 -3.75
N ASP A 25 14.28 -4.80 -2.54
CA ASP A 25 14.11 -3.93 -1.37
C ASP A 25 13.13 -2.78 -1.62
N MET A 26 12.05 -3.07 -2.29
CA MET A 26 11.02 -2.06 -2.59
C MET A 26 9.96 -2.01 -1.51
N TYR A 27 9.24 -0.90 -1.49
CA TYR A 27 8.11 -0.71 -0.61
C TYR A 27 6.82 -0.93 -1.40
N CYS A 28 5.95 -1.78 -0.89
CA CYS A 28 4.72 -2.14 -1.56
C CYS A 28 3.52 -1.57 -0.81
N VAL A 29 2.56 -1.01 -1.55
CA VAL A 29 1.29 -0.52 -1.02
C VAL A 29 0.17 -1.30 -1.69
N ARG A 30 -0.70 -1.90 -0.88
CA ARG A 30 -1.81 -2.68 -1.40
C ARG A 30 -3.04 -2.58 -0.50
N VAL A 31 -4.19 -3.02 -1.01
CA VAL A 31 -5.42 -3.08 -0.23
C VAL A 31 -5.42 -4.36 0.60
N GLU A 32 -5.65 -4.20 1.91
CA GLU A 32 -5.72 -5.33 2.83
C GLU A 32 -6.99 -6.14 2.57
N GLY A 33 -6.84 -7.45 2.64
CA GLY A 33 -7.99 -8.36 2.60
C GLY A 33 -8.61 -8.58 1.24
N ASP A 34 -8.02 -8.07 0.19
CA ASP A 34 -8.50 -8.34 -1.15
C ASP A 34 -8.14 -9.76 -1.53
N ARG A 35 -9.15 -10.63 -1.59
CA ARG A 35 -8.98 -12.04 -1.89
C ARG A 35 -9.15 -12.37 -3.36
N ASP A 36 -9.56 -11.41 -4.15
CA ASP A 36 -9.73 -11.60 -5.58
C ASP A 36 -8.40 -11.33 -6.27
N PHE A 37 -7.73 -12.39 -6.68
CA PHE A 37 -6.43 -12.30 -7.33
C PHE A 37 -6.45 -11.46 -8.61
N ASN A 38 -7.59 -11.32 -9.23
CA ASN A 38 -7.72 -10.54 -10.46
C ASN A 38 -7.87 -9.06 -10.19
N SER A 39 -8.23 -8.69 -8.96
CA SER A 39 -8.42 -7.30 -8.58
C SER A 39 -7.37 -6.77 -7.62
N GLN A 40 -6.38 -7.59 -7.28
CA GLN A 40 -5.29 -7.14 -6.42
C GLN A 40 -4.50 -6.05 -7.12
N ILE A 41 -4.60 -4.86 -6.54
CA ILE A 41 -3.84 -3.71 -7.02
C ILE A 41 -2.71 -3.47 -6.02
N SER A 42 -1.49 -3.58 -6.49
CA SER A 42 -0.32 -3.28 -5.68
C SER A 42 0.57 -2.29 -6.41
N PHE A 43 1.15 -1.38 -5.63
CA PHE A 43 2.05 -0.36 -6.14
C PHE A 43 3.39 -0.51 -5.45
N HIS A 44 4.47 -0.38 -6.20
CA HIS A 44 5.82 -0.54 -5.68
C HIS A 44 6.58 0.78 -5.77
N PHE A 45 7.28 1.12 -4.71
CA PHE A 45 8.04 2.37 -4.61
C PHE A 45 9.46 2.08 -4.16
N CYS A 46 10.40 2.89 -4.63
CA CYS A 46 11.81 2.72 -4.29
C CYS A 46 12.14 3.23 -2.88
N THR A 47 11.36 4.18 -2.38
CA THR A 47 11.58 4.77 -1.06
C THR A 47 10.31 4.78 -0.24
N VAL A 48 10.48 4.76 1.08
CA VAL A 48 9.34 4.82 1.99
C VAL A 48 8.61 6.16 1.88
N ASN A 49 9.32 7.24 1.61
CA ASN A 49 8.70 8.56 1.46
C ASN A 49 7.74 8.60 0.29
N GLU A 50 8.11 8.01 -0.84
CA GLU A 50 7.24 7.91 -2.01
C GLU A 50 5.98 7.10 -1.69
N ALA A 51 6.14 5.98 -0.98
CA ALA A 51 5.01 5.14 -0.59
C ALA A 51 4.06 5.89 0.34
N PHE A 52 4.60 6.62 1.31
CA PHE A 52 3.80 7.39 2.25
C PHE A 52 3.06 8.55 1.57
N ASP A 53 3.70 9.22 0.63
CA ASP A 53 3.05 10.27 -0.16
C ASP A 53 1.87 9.71 -0.94
N PHE A 54 2.05 8.55 -1.54
CA PHE A 54 0.97 7.86 -2.25
C PHE A 54 -0.19 7.50 -1.29
N MET A 55 0.12 7.00 -0.10
CA MET A 55 -0.89 6.65 0.89
C MET A 55 -1.65 7.88 1.38
N ASN A 56 -0.98 9.03 1.51
CA ASN A 56 -1.63 10.27 1.87
C ASN A 56 -2.61 10.72 0.79
N LEU A 57 -2.26 10.54 -0.48
CA LEU A 57 -3.17 10.83 -1.58
C LEU A 57 -4.42 9.94 -1.54
N ILE A 58 -4.25 8.67 -1.22
CA ILE A 58 -5.37 7.74 -1.08
C ILE A 58 -6.28 8.18 0.06
N LYS A 59 -5.70 8.53 1.20
CA LYS A 59 -6.45 8.94 2.38
C LYS A 59 -7.25 10.21 2.14
N GLU A 60 -6.69 11.16 1.39
CA GLU A 60 -7.33 12.44 1.09
C GLU A 60 -8.25 12.38 -0.12
N SER A 61 -8.16 11.33 -0.91
CA SER A 61 -8.98 11.15 -2.11
C SER A 61 -10.42 10.83 -1.75
N HIS A 62 -11.33 11.47 -2.43
CA HIS A 62 -12.77 11.29 -2.19
C HIS A 62 -13.44 10.46 -3.28
#